data_8472d5c0ceaf8285947fa4174bd0fdfb
#
_entry.id   8472d5c0ceaf8285947fa4174bd0fdfb
#
_cell.length_a   1.000
_cell.length_b   1.000
_cell.length_c   1.000
_cell.angle_alpha   90.00
_cell.angle_beta   90.00
_cell.angle_gamma   90.00
#
_symmetry.space_group_name_H-M   'P 1'
#
loop_
_entity.id
_entity.type
_entity.pdbx_description
1 polymer ?
#
loop_
_entity_poly.entity_id
_entity_poly.type
_entity_poly.pdbx_seq_one_letter_code
_entity_poly.pdbx_strand_id
1 'polypeptide(L)'
;MFPITIPTLVTEEVYQRFAWSVFLRGKRFLLNMFILIGILSLYLIFLPDNLKRFSFFIVLFTSLIIFPIMYFGTDFQIRKAYRKTPFWKDMEQTLIFEKDKFSVKSKRGEFLYSYDDIVKVFHTKEDFYIMLGPHIGIPIEKKNCTPEALEFLLELHIEHM
;
A
#
# COMPACT_ATOMS: atom_id res chain seq x y z
N MET A 1 -24.66 -12.25 7.06
CA MET A 1 -25.57 -11.54 8.01
C MET A 1 -25.28 -10.04 7.89
N PHE A 2 -26.15 -9.25 7.31
CA PHE A 2 -25.95 -7.80 7.11
C PHE A 2 -26.83 -7.00 8.07
N PRO A 3 -26.45 -5.78 8.50
CA PRO A 3 -25.24 -5.05 8.10
C PRO A 3 -23.99 -5.46 8.92
N ILE A 4 -22.81 -5.45 8.28
CA ILE A 4 -21.52 -5.62 8.95
C ILE A 4 -20.92 -4.23 9.15
N THR A 5 -20.55 -3.91 10.37
CA THR A 5 -20.02 -2.60 10.74
C THR A 5 -18.60 -2.72 11.25
N ILE A 6 -17.67 -1.97 10.66
CA ILE A 6 -16.25 -1.99 11.01
C ILE A 6 -15.76 -0.57 11.31
N PRO A 7 -15.44 -0.25 12.57
CA PRO A 7 -14.81 1.02 12.90
C PRO A 7 -13.34 1.01 12.47
N THR A 8 -12.88 2.08 11.84
CA THR A 8 -11.48 2.25 11.45
C THR A 8 -10.98 3.63 11.82
N LEU A 9 -9.69 3.73 12.12
CA LEU A 9 -9.01 4.99 12.41
C LEU A 9 -7.80 5.10 11.49
N VAL A 10 -7.77 6.13 10.65
CA VAL A 10 -6.65 6.38 9.75
C VAL A 10 -5.56 7.14 10.48
N THR A 11 -4.70 6.42 11.21
CA THR A 11 -3.51 6.98 11.85
C THR A 11 -2.36 7.13 10.84
N GLU A 12 -1.27 7.84 11.24
CA GLU A 12 -0.05 7.95 10.43
C GLU A 12 0.51 6.56 10.07
N GLU A 13 0.46 5.61 11.02
CA GLU A 13 0.95 4.24 10.81
C GLU A 13 0.09 3.46 9.80
N VAL A 14 -1.24 3.53 9.94
CA VAL A 14 -2.18 2.87 9.02
C VAL A 14 -2.01 3.42 7.61
N TYR A 15 -1.91 4.75 7.48
CA TYR A 15 -1.66 5.39 6.19
C TYR A 15 -0.30 4.98 5.59
N GLN A 16 0.73 4.89 6.41
CA GLN A 16 2.06 4.46 6.00
C GLN A 16 2.05 3.02 5.48
N ARG A 17 1.43 2.08 6.23
CA ARG A 17 1.29 0.68 5.79
C ARG A 17 0.50 0.59 4.47
N PHE A 18 -0.58 1.35 4.35
CA PHE A 18 -1.35 1.45 3.10
C PHE A 18 -0.48 1.93 1.94
N ALA A 19 0.18 3.08 2.09
CA ALA A 19 0.99 3.68 1.03
C ALA A 19 2.14 2.75 0.59
N TRP A 20 2.82 2.08 1.53
CA TRP A 20 3.84 1.07 1.23
C TRP A 20 3.26 -0.13 0.50
N SER A 21 2.10 -0.61 0.92
CA SER A 21 1.43 -1.76 0.28
C SER A 21 1.05 -1.46 -1.17
N VAL A 22 0.56 -0.26 -1.45
CA VAL A 22 0.25 0.22 -2.81
C VAL A 22 1.52 0.42 -3.63
N PHE A 23 2.55 1.03 -3.03
CA PHE A 23 3.83 1.30 -3.69
C PHE A 23 4.52 0.00 -4.14
N LEU A 24 4.63 -0.99 -3.25
CA LEU A 24 5.30 -2.27 -3.54
C LEU A 24 4.55 -3.12 -4.59
N ARG A 25 3.22 -3.02 -4.64
CA ARG A 25 2.39 -3.71 -5.63
C ARG A 25 2.27 -2.95 -6.95
N GLY A 26 2.74 -1.71 -6.99
CA GLY A 26 2.68 -0.88 -8.19
C GLY A 26 3.62 -1.37 -9.29
N LYS A 27 3.12 -1.49 -10.55
CA LYS A 27 3.94 -1.85 -11.72
C LYS A 27 5.17 -0.95 -11.88
N ARG A 28 5.10 0.30 -11.44
CA ARG A 28 6.21 1.28 -11.50
C ARG A 28 7.38 0.87 -10.60
N PHE A 29 7.12 0.26 -9.45
CA PHE A 29 8.19 -0.23 -8.57
C PHE A 29 9.00 -1.32 -9.26
N LEU A 30 8.34 -2.32 -9.83
CA LEU A 30 8.99 -3.40 -10.58
C LEU A 30 9.77 -2.85 -11.78
N LEU A 31 9.17 -1.93 -12.54
CA LEU A 31 9.83 -1.30 -13.69
C LEU A 31 11.10 -0.55 -13.27
N ASN A 32 11.05 0.24 -12.20
CA ASN A 32 12.23 0.95 -11.69
C ASN A 32 13.32 -0.02 -11.22
N MET A 33 12.95 -1.12 -10.59
CA MET A 33 13.90 -2.19 -10.22
C MET A 33 14.58 -2.82 -11.45
N PHE A 34 13.82 -3.12 -12.51
CA PHE A 34 14.37 -3.65 -13.75
C PHE A 34 15.30 -2.65 -14.45
N ILE A 35 14.94 -1.36 -14.48
CA ILE A 35 15.79 -0.30 -15.04
C ILE A 35 17.10 -0.21 -14.24
N LEU A 36 17.03 -0.20 -12.91
CA LEU A 36 18.22 -0.15 -12.06
C LEU A 36 19.15 -1.35 -12.28
N ILE A 37 18.59 -2.56 -12.33
CA ILE A 37 19.34 -3.78 -12.63
C ILE A 37 19.96 -3.72 -14.02
N GLY A 38 19.22 -3.21 -15.02
CA GLY A 38 19.73 -3.05 -16.39
C GLY A 38 20.91 -2.08 -16.47
N ILE A 39 20.82 -0.92 -15.82
CA ILE A 39 21.93 0.07 -15.75
C ILE A 39 23.16 -0.56 -15.06
N LEU A 40 22.94 -1.27 -13.95
CA LEU A 40 24.02 -1.92 -13.22
C LEU A 40 24.70 -3.00 -14.06
N SER A 41 23.93 -3.80 -14.80
CA SER A 41 24.43 -4.85 -15.69
C SER A 41 25.24 -4.26 -16.87
N LEU A 42 24.73 -3.17 -17.48
CA LEU A 42 25.46 -2.44 -18.52
C LEU A 42 26.79 -1.91 -17.99
N TYR A 43 26.79 -1.31 -16.81
CA TYR A 43 28.02 -0.83 -16.17
C TYR A 43 29.07 -1.94 -16.02
N LEU A 44 28.66 -3.16 -15.59
CA LEU A 44 29.54 -4.29 -15.43
C LEU A 44 30.14 -4.79 -16.76
N ILE A 45 29.39 -4.71 -17.89
CA ILE A 45 29.85 -5.11 -19.22
C ILE A 45 30.95 -4.18 -19.72
N PHE A 46 30.81 -2.89 -19.53
CA PHE A 46 31.76 -1.88 -20.01
C PHE A 46 32.98 -1.65 -19.10
N LEU A 47 33.04 -2.34 -17.96
CA LEU A 47 34.15 -2.19 -17.03
C LEU A 47 35.41 -2.90 -17.60
N PRO A 48 36.60 -2.28 -17.49
CA PRO A 48 37.87 -2.97 -17.80
C PRO A 48 38.07 -4.23 -16.96
N ASP A 49 38.70 -5.26 -17.53
CA ASP A 49 38.84 -6.58 -16.90
C ASP A 49 39.60 -6.54 -15.55
N ASN A 50 40.56 -5.65 -15.41
CA ASN A 50 41.27 -5.41 -14.14
C ASN A 50 40.37 -4.89 -13.01
N LEU A 51 39.27 -4.22 -13.36
CA LEU A 51 38.30 -3.67 -12.39
C LEU A 51 37.10 -4.61 -12.15
N LYS A 52 36.88 -5.60 -13.01
CA LYS A 52 35.78 -6.56 -12.87
C LYS A 52 35.81 -7.33 -11.55
N ARG A 53 37.01 -7.62 -11.01
CA ARG A 53 37.14 -8.27 -9.68
C ARG A 53 36.59 -7.41 -8.55
N PHE A 54 36.72 -6.10 -8.64
CA PHE A 54 36.25 -5.15 -7.63
C PHE A 54 34.80 -4.74 -7.90
N SER A 55 34.26 -4.99 -9.09
CA SER A 55 32.92 -4.58 -9.48
C SER A 55 31.84 -5.19 -8.59
N PHE A 56 32.01 -6.44 -8.15
CA PHE A 56 31.10 -7.07 -7.20
C PHE A 56 31.02 -6.30 -5.88
N PHE A 57 32.14 -5.90 -5.33
CA PHE A 57 32.18 -5.10 -4.10
C PHE A 57 31.58 -3.72 -4.31
N ILE A 58 31.86 -3.07 -5.44
CA ILE A 58 31.29 -1.76 -5.77
C ILE A 58 29.77 -1.85 -5.86
N VAL A 59 29.23 -2.85 -6.58
CA VAL A 59 27.79 -3.08 -6.70
C VAL A 59 27.16 -3.36 -5.33
N LEU A 60 27.81 -4.22 -4.53
CA LEU A 60 27.34 -4.55 -3.18
C LEU A 60 27.29 -3.31 -2.29
N PHE A 61 28.39 -2.54 -2.20
CA PHE A 61 28.42 -1.32 -1.38
C PHE A 61 27.44 -0.25 -1.88
N THR A 62 27.35 -0.06 -3.20
CA THR A 62 26.40 0.90 -3.77
C THR A 62 24.96 0.50 -3.45
N SER A 63 24.64 -0.79 -3.55
CA SER A 63 23.31 -1.29 -3.19
C SER A 63 23.00 -1.09 -1.70
N LEU A 64 23.96 -1.39 -0.81
CA LEU A 64 23.82 -1.19 0.63
C LEU A 64 23.56 0.27 1.02
N ILE A 65 23.97 1.22 0.18
CA ILE A 65 23.75 2.67 0.42
C ILE A 65 22.44 3.11 -0.25
N ILE A 66 22.21 2.73 -1.50
CA ILE A 66 21.05 3.21 -2.27
C ILE A 66 19.73 2.70 -1.68
N PHE A 67 19.62 1.42 -1.30
CA PHE A 67 18.37 0.87 -0.77
C PHE A 67 17.88 1.55 0.50
N PRO A 68 18.71 1.77 1.54
CA PRO A 68 18.29 2.55 2.69
C PRO A 68 17.88 3.98 2.34
N ILE A 69 18.62 4.68 1.47
CA ILE A 69 18.28 6.04 1.06
C ILE A 69 16.91 6.06 0.38
N MET A 70 16.63 5.14 -0.54
CA MET A 70 15.33 5.03 -1.20
C MET A 70 14.22 4.71 -0.19
N TYR A 71 14.47 3.78 0.74
CA TYR A 71 13.50 3.39 1.76
C TYR A 71 13.15 4.58 2.65
N PHE A 72 14.15 5.19 3.28
CA PHE A 72 13.93 6.33 4.19
C PHE A 72 13.39 7.56 3.45
N GLY A 73 13.83 7.81 2.21
CA GLY A 73 13.31 8.89 1.39
C GLY A 73 11.82 8.71 1.05
N THR A 74 11.42 7.49 0.69
CA THR A 74 10.01 7.16 0.42
C THR A 74 9.17 7.26 1.70
N ASP A 75 9.65 6.69 2.80
CA ASP A 75 8.99 6.76 4.10
C ASP A 75 8.78 8.20 4.57
N PHE A 76 9.80 9.02 4.45
CA PHE A 76 9.71 10.45 4.77
C PHE A 76 8.67 11.18 3.91
N GLN A 77 8.60 10.88 2.60
CA GLN A 77 7.60 11.47 1.70
C GLN A 77 6.18 11.03 2.08
N ILE A 78 5.96 9.76 2.41
CA ILE A 78 4.67 9.23 2.84
C ILE A 78 4.20 9.95 4.12
N ARG A 79 5.06 10.03 5.14
CA ARG A 79 4.74 10.74 6.40
C ARG A 79 4.47 12.22 6.17
N LYS A 80 5.27 12.86 5.32
CA LYS A 80 5.06 14.26 4.93
C LYS A 80 3.74 14.46 4.20
N ALA A 81 3.34 13.54 3.33
CA ALA A 81 2.06 13.58 2.64
C ALA A 81 0.89 13.46 3.63
N TYR A 82 0.95 12.50 4.57
CA TYR A 82 -0.05 12.38 5.63
C TYR A 82 -0.22 13.67 6.43
N ARG A 83 0.91 14.24 6.91
CA ARG A 83 0.90 15.45 7.74
C ARG A 83 0.41 16.70 7.00
N LYS A 84 0.65 16.77 5.69
CA LYS A 84 0.21 17.88 4.83
C LYS A 84 -1.27 17.79 4.42
N THR A 85 -1.88 16.64 4.56
CA THR A 85 -3.26 16.41 4.14
C THR A 85 -4.17 16.31 5.38
N PRO A 86 -4.75 17.44 5.84
CA PRO A 86 -5.61 17.45 7.05
C PRO A 86 -6.83 16.55 6.91
N PHE A 87 -7.13 16.14 5.67
CA PHE A 87 -8.28 15.30 5.36
C PHE A 87 -8.16 13.90 5.95
N TRP A 88 -6.96 13.31 5.97
CA TRP A 88 -6.74 11.93 6.43
C TRP A 88 -6.28 11.85 7.87
N LYS A 89 -5.84 12.97 8.44
CA LYS A 89 -5.22 12.97 9.77
C LYS A 89 -6.23 12.57 10.85
N ASP A 90 -5.92 11.46 11.53
CA ASP A 90 -6.70 10.90 12.64
C ASP A 90 -8.20 10.79 12.33
N MET A 91 -8.51 10.43 11.07
CA MET A 91 -9.90 10.35 10.63
C MET A 91 -10.52 9.05 11.12
N GLU A 92 -11.44 9.21 12.09
CA GLU A 92 -12.34 8.14 12.48
C GLU A 92 -13.39 7.95 11.39
N GLN A 93 -13.53 6.72 10.95
CA GLN A 93 -14.54 6.34 9.97
C GLN A 93 -15.15 4.99 10.34
N THR A 94 -16.37 4.79 9.94
CA THR A 94 -17.11 3.54 10.14
C THR A 94 -17.56 3.04 8.79
N LEU A 95 -17.09 1.84 8.43
CA LEU A 95 -17.56 1.15 7.24
C LEU A 95 -18.81 0.35 7.61
N ILE A 96 -19.84 0.46 6.80
CA ILE A 96 -21.08 -0.28 6.95
C ILE A 96 -21.33 -1.01 5.63
N PHE A 97 -21.24 -2.33 5.67
CA PHE A 97 -21.52 -3.19 4.52
C PHE A 97 -22.96 -3.66 4.58
N GLU A 98 -23.70 -3.39 3.53
CA GLU A 98 -25.06 -3.87 3.28
C GLU A 98 -25.03 -4.91 2.15
N LYS A 99 -26.18 -5.47 1.80
CA LYS A 99 -26.25 -6.53 0.79
C LYS A 99 -25.76 -6.10 -0.60
N ASP A 100 -26.13 -4.90 -1.04
CA ASP A 100 -25.89 -4.43 -2.42
C ASP A 100 -24.93 -3.22 -2.50
N LYS A 101 -24.53 -2.66 -1.36
CA LYS A 101 -23.72 -1.45 -1.27
C LYS A 101 -22.97 -1.39 0.05
N PHE A 102 -21.98 -0.52 0.13
CA PHE A 102 -21.36 -0.18 1.40
C PHE A 102 -21.20 1.32 1.55
N SER A 103 -21.17 1.78 2.79
CA SER A 103 -20.98 3.20 3.10
C SER A 103 -19.79 3.41 4.02
N VAL A 104 -19.17 4.58 3.87
CA VAL A 104 -18.08 5.05 4.72
C VAL A 104 -18.56 6.30 5.41
N LYS A 105 -18.86 6.18 6.70
CA LYS A 105 -19.30 7.30 7.55
C LYS A 105 -18.12 7.88 8.30
N SER A 106 -17.97 9.20 8.26
CA SER A 106 -16.97 9.95 9.02
C SER A 106 -17.57 11.23 9.57
N LYS A 107 -16.84 11.96 10.41
CA LYS A 107 -17.23 13.30 10.89
C LYS A 107 -17.45 14.31 9.74
N ARG A 108 -16.99 14.00 8.53
CA ARG A 108 -17.05 14.89 7.34
C ARG A 108 -18.18 14.57 6.38
N GLY A 109 -18.89 13.48 6.62
CA GLY A 109 -19.99 13.04 5.79
C GLY A 109 -20.04 11.53 5.62
N GLU A 110 -20.99 11.10 4.81
CA GLU A 110 -21.20 9.73 4.42
C GLU A 110 -20.99 9.59 2.92
N PHE A 111 -20.16 8.62 2.53
CA PHE A 111 -19.92 8.27 1.13
C PHE A 111 -20.50 6.88 0.89
N LEU A 112 -21.31 6.78 -0.16
CA LEU A 112 -21.95 5.54 -0.58
C LEU A 112 -21.24 4.98 -1.79
N TYR A 113 -20.96 3.67 -1.77
CA TYR A 113 -20.29 2.94 -2.85
C TYR A 113 -21.08 1.68 -3.22
N SER A 114 -21.06 1.31 -4.50
CA SER A 114 -21.44 -0.01 -4.95
C SER A 114 -20.27 -0.98 -4.82
N TYR A 115 -20.54 -2.28 -4.74
CA TYR A 115 -19.47 -3.28 -4.84
C TYR A 115 -18.77 -3.26 -6.20
N ASP A 116 -19.47 -2.82 -7.26
CA ASP A 116 -18.90 -2.62 -8.61
C ASP A 116 -17.85 -1.50 -8.66
N ASP A 117 -17.83 -0.57 -7.68
CA ASP A 117 -16.82 0.47 -7.57
C ASP A 117 -15.47 -0.06 -7.06
N ILE A 118 -15.46 -1.30 -6.56
CA ILE A 118 -14.26 -1.93 -6.03
C ILE A 118 -13.39 -2.42 -7.20
N VAL A 119 -12.25 -1.77 -7.37
CA VAL A 119 -11.28 -2.16 -8.41
C VAL A 119 -10.49 -3.40 -8.00
N LYS A 120 -10.18 -3.51 -6.71
CA LYS A 120 -9.40 -4.61 -6.15
C LYS A 120 -9.50 -4.63 -4.63
N VAL A 121 -9.50 -5.83 -4.06
CA VAL A 121 -9.31 -6.04 -2.63
C VAL A 121 -8.02 -6.82 -2.41
N PHE A 122 -7.21 -6.42 -1.46
CA PHE A 122 -6.06 -7.20 -1.04
C PHE A 122 -5.80 -7.05 0.46
N HIS A 123 -5.03 -7.96 1.01
CA HIS A 123 -4.69 -7.92 2.42
C HIS A 123 -3.19 -8.12 2.68
N THR A 124 -2.76 -7.66 3.82
CA THR A 124 -1.45 -7.94 4.43
C THR A 124 -1.64 -8.77 5.70
N LYS A 125 -0.58 -8.93 6.48
CA LYS A 125 -0.68 -9.59 7.79
C LYS A 125 -1.63 -8.84 8.74
N GLU A 126 -1.63 -7.51 8.71
CA GLU A 126 -2.30 -6.65 9.70
C GLU A 126 -3.58 -5.99 9.16
N ASP A 127 -3.65 -5.75 7.85
CA ASP A 127 -4.70 -4.92 7.27
C ASP A 127 -5.36 -5.58 6.05
N PHE A 128 -6.62 -5.18 5.78
CA PHE A 128 -7.28 -5.28 4.49
C PHE A 128 -7.30 -3.91 3.80
N TYR A 129 -7.29 -3.92 2.48
CA TYR A 129 -7.37 -2.71 1.66
C TYR A 129 -8.39 -2.88 0.55
N ILE A 130 -9.45 -2.07 0.59
CA ILE A 130 -10.46 -1.99 -0.47
C ILE A 130 -10.06 -0.86 -1.40
N MET A 131 -9.66 -1.16 -2.63
CA MET A 131 -9.22 -0.18 -3.60
C MET A 131 -10.38 0.27 -4.46
N LEU A 132 -10.61 1.58 -4.49
CA LEU A 132 -11.58 2.27 -5.35
C LEU A 132 -10.91 2.92 -6.57
N GLY A 133 -9.60 2.77 -6.68
CA GLY A 133 -8.79 3.30 -7.76
C GLY A 133 -7.32 2.93 -7.58
N PRO A 134 -6.43 3.34 -8.50
CA PRO A 134 -5.01 2.97 -8.48
C PRO A 134 -4.27 3.40 -7.21
N HIS A 135 -4.70 4.51 -6.60
CA HIS A 135 -4.09 5.10 -5.41
C HIS A 135 -5.13 5.51 -4.35
N ILE A 136 -6.38 5.15 -4.57
CA ILE A 136 -7.49 5.47 -3.68
C ILE A 136 -7.96 4.17 -3.06
N GLY A 137 -7.90 4.06 -1.75
CA GLY A 137 -8.34 2.85 -1.06
C GLY A 137 -8.68 3.13 0.40
N ILE A 138 -9.39 2.20 0.98
CA ILE A 138 -9.84 2.24 2.36
C ILE A 138 -9.07 1.19 3.13
N PRO A 139 -8.18 1.59 4.06
CA PRO A 139 -7.49 0.66 4.94
C PRO A 139 -8.41 0.20 6.08
N ILE A 140 -8.39 -1.08 6.36
CA ILE A 140 -9.16 -1.71 7.44
C ILE A 140 -8.21 -2.55 8.26
N GLU A 141 -7.97 -2.17 9.50
CA GLU A 141 -7.13 -2.94 10.42
C GLU A 141 -7.87 -4.21 10.89
N LYS A 142 -7.25 -5.37 10.71
CA LYS A 142 -7.84 -6.67 11.08
C LYS A 142 -8.19 -6.77 12.56
N LYS A 143 -7.45 -6.08 13.43
CA LYS A 143 -7.72 -6.04 14.87
C LYS A 143 -9.07 -5.42 15.23
N ASN A 144 -9.64 -4.60 14.35
CA ASN A 144 -10.92 -3.92 14.54
C ASN A 144 -12.10 -4.71 13.94
N CYS A 145 -11.82 -5.85 13.30
CA CYS A 145 -12.81 -6.69 12.66
C CYS A 145 -13.32 -7.77 13.60
N THR A 146 -14.62 -8.01 13.58
CA THR A 146 -15.20 -9.23 14.16
C THR A 146 -14.84 -10.45 13.31
N PRO A 147 -14.93 -11.69 13.84
CA PRO A 147 -14.71 -12.89 13.03
C PRO A 147 -15.58 -12.95 11.76
N GLU A 148 -16.84 -12.54 11.86
CA GLU A 148 -17.78 -12.47 10.72
C GLU A 148 -17.34 -11.44 9.68
N ALA A 149 -16.83 -10.28 10.14
CA ALA A 149 -16.31 -9.25 9.26
C ALA A 149 -15.03 -9.71 8.53
N LEU A 150 -14.17 -10.47 9.20
CA LEU A 150 -12.97 -11.05 8.59
C LEU A 150 -13.31 -12.06 7.50
N GLU A 151 -14.28 -12.94 7.76
CA GLU A 151 -14.77 -13.94 6.80
C GLU A 151 -15.34 -13.23 5.57
N PHE A 152 -16.22 -12.25 5.76
CA PHE A 152 -16.77 -11.44 4.69
C PHE A 152 -15.70 -10.72 3.85
N LEU A 153 -14.69 -10.11 4.51
CA LEU A 153 -13.60 -9.43 3.79
C LEU A 153 -12.70 -10.40 3.02
N LEU A 154 -12.58 -11.65 3.47
CA LEU A 154 -11.88 -12.71 2.74
C LEU A 154 -12.67 -13.15 1.50
N GLU A 155 -14.00 -13.30 1.60
CA GLU A 155 -14.86 -13.59 0.45
C GLU A 155 -14.78 -12.45 -0.57
N LEU A 156 -14.91 -11.20 -0.12
CA LEU A 156 -14.78 -10.02 -0.97
C LEU A 156 -13.41 -9.93 -1.66
N HIS A 157 -12.34 -10.37 -0.97
CA HIS A 157 -11.01 -10.46 -1.57
C HIS A 157 -10.95 -11.49 -2.71
N ILE A 158 -11.60 -12.64 -2.57
CA ILE A 158 -11.63 -13.68 -3.61
C ILE A 158 -12.38 -13.19 -4.85
N GLU A 159 -13.47 -12.45 -4.66
CA GLU A 159 -14.27 -11.89 -5.76
C GLU A 159 -13.55 -10.79 -6.54
N HIS A 160 -12.68 -10.02 -5.87
CA HIS A 160 -11.97 -8.85 -6.44
C HIS A 160 -10.43 -9.00 -6.42
N MET A 161 -9.90 -10.19 -6.70
CA MET A 161 -8.45 -10.47 -6.69
C MET A 161 -7.69 -9.93 -7.91
#